data_9e002c0cd36caacc23fa4475cb4ebdf9
#
_entry.id   9e002c0cd36caacc23fa4475cb4ebdf9
#
_cell.length_a   1.000
_cell.length_b   1.000
_cell.length_c   1.000
_cell.angle_alpha   90.00
_cell.angle_beta   90.00
_cell.angle_gamma   90.00
#
_symmetry.space_group_name_H-M   'P 1'
#
loop_
_entity.id
_entity.type
_entity.pdbx_description
1 polymer ?
#
loop_
_entity_poly.entity_id
_entity_poly.type
_entity_poly.pdbx_seq_one_letter_code
_entity_poly.pdbx_strand_id
1 'polypeptide(L)'
;SKKSILLLSIGGGLFICLISIYLSRNMLLQSITNKRTTHIEQTYGLQIHYQNLQMKGCSEITLQGLSIVPNQRDTLLTLQSVNVRLNFWKLLKGNIEVRNVHMNGLAIAFIKRDSAANYDFLFSGHHPEATTEPVIETNYAHRINRILNLIYGFFPENGQLTQLNITERKDSNFVTVNIPTFTIENNRFQSTIKIKEDTLTQQWKVAGELNRKVHTLQAEL
;
A
#
# COMPACT_ATOMS: atom_id res chain seq x y z
N SER A 1 -10.25 53.96 1.50
CA SER A 1 -9.52 54.14 2.77
C SER A 1 -8.25 53.27 2.72
N LYS A 2 -7.12 53.79 3.29
CA LYS A 2 -5.82 53.06 3.30
C LYS A 2 -5.95 51.64 3.87
N LYS A 3 -6.86 51.42 4.83
CA LYS A 3 -7.16 50.08 5.41
C LYS A 3 -7.80 49.12 4.40
N SER A 4 -8.64 49.59 3.50
CA SER A 4 -9.27 48.73 2.46
C SER A 4 -8.25 48.29 1.41
N ILE A 5 -7.30 49.16 1.05
CA ILE A 5 -6.22 48.81 0.11
C ILE A 5 -5.28 47.79 0.73
N LEU A 6 -4.95 47.94 2.01
CA LEU A 6 -4.09 46.96 2.74
C LEU A 6 -4.77 45.59 2.85
N LEU A 7 -6.06 45.55 3.18
CA LEU A 7 -6.83 44.30 3.22
C LEU A 7 -6.91 43.62 1.85
N LEU A 8 -7.08 44.41 0.78
CA LEU A 8 -7.14 43.90 -0.59
C LEU A 8 -5.78 43.31 -1.04
N SER A 9 -4.67 43.98 -0.67
CA SER A 9 -3.31 43.52 -1.00
C SER A 9 -2.94 42.23 -0.24
N ILE A 10 -3.30 42.12 1.04
CA ILE A 10 -3.08 40.88 1.83
C ILE A 10 -3.94 39.74 1.29
N GLY A 11 -5.22 40.01 0.98
CA GLY A 11 -6.11 39.01 0.37
C GLY A 11 -5.64 38.54 -0.99
N GLY A 12 -5.19 39.47 -1.84
CA GLY A 12 -4.59 39.17 -3.14
C GLY A 12 -3.32 38.35 -3.05
N GLY A 13 -2.42 38.69 -2.12
CA GLY A 13 -1.20 37.93 -1.87
C GLY A 13 -1.47 36.49 -1.38
N LEU A 14 -2.40 36.33 -0.45
CA LEU A 14 -2.85 35.02 0.05
C LEU A 14 -3.47 34.16 -1.07
N PHE A 15 -4.29 34.78 -1.93
CA PHE A 15 -4.92 34.12 -3.06
C PHE A 15 -3.88 33.61 -4.08
N ILE A 16 -2.89 34.43 -4.43
CA ILE A 16 -1.79 34.09 -5.32
C ILE A 16 -0.96 32.92 -4.70
N CYS A 17 -0.70 32.96 -3.41
CA CYS A 17 0.02 31.90 -2.70
C CYS A 17 -0.74 30.56 -2.75
N LEU A 18 -2.06 30.58 -2.52
CA LEU A 18 -2.91 29.39 -2.63
C LEU A 18 -2.94 28.80 -4.05
N ILE A 19 -3.03 29.66 -5.06
CA ILE A 19 -2.96 29.24 -6.46
C ILE A 19 -1.60 28.60 -6.77
N SER A 20 -0.51 29.19 -6.32
CA SER A 20 0.85 28.66 -6.54
C SER A 20 1.01 27.28 -5.90
N ILE A 21 0.54 27.08 -4.67
CA ILE A 21 0.54 25.79 -3.98
C ILE A 21 -0.32 24.77 -4.76
N TYR A 22 -1.50 25.19 -5.22
CA TYR A 22 -2.39 24.33 -6.00
C TYR A 22 -1.76 23.90 -7.33
N LEU A 23 -1.07 24.77 -8.03
CA LEU A 23 -0.41 24.49 -9.30
C LEU A 23 0.83 23.59 -9.12
N SER A 24 1.59 23.80 -8.04
CA SER A 24 2.82 23.04 -7.75
C SER A 24 2.59 21.68 -7.08
N ARG A 25 1.36 21.34 -6.69
CA ARG A 25 1.05 20.14 -5.90
C ARG A 25 1.55 18.82 -6.50
N ASN A 26 1.44 18.66 -7.82
CA ASN A 26 1.91 17.45 -8.50
C ASN A 26 3.44 17.36 -8.52
N MET A 27 4.13 18.47 -8.72
CA MET A 27 5.60 18.54 -8.62
C MET A 27 6.08 18.15 -7.21
N LEU A 28 5.44 18.71 -6.20
CA LEU A 28 5.76 18.41 -4.79
C LEU A 28 5.51 16.93 -4.48
N LEU A 29 4.36 16.38 -4.91
CA LEU A 29 4.03 14.97 -4.72
C LEU A 29 5.09 14.06 -5.36
N GLN A 30 5.44 14.30 -6.62
CA GLN A 30 6.44 13.52 -7.34
C GLN A 30 7.83 13.63 -6.69
N SER A 31 8.24 14.84 -6.28
CA SER A 31 9.53 15.05 -5.62
C SER A 31 9.65 14.28 -4.31
N ILE A 32 8.59 14.32 -3.47
CA ILE A 32 8.56 13.59 -2.20
C ILE A 32 8.57 12.08 -2.47
N THR A 33 7.75 11.62 -3.43
CA THR A 33 7.68 10.19 -3.77
C THR A 33 9.01 9.69 -4.31
N ASN A 34 9.63 10.39 -5.27
CA ASN A 34 10.92 9.99 -5.83
C ASN A 34 12.00 9.89 -4.75
N LYS A 35 12.06 10.85 -3.82
CA LYS A 35 13.03 10.78 -2.71
C LYS A 35 12.80 9.55 -1.82
N ARG A 36 11.55 9.21 -1.55
CA ARG A 36 11.21 8.04 -0.73
C ARG A 36 11.45 6.73 -1.47
N THR A 37 11.07 6.63 -2.73
CA THR A 37 11.34 5.46 -3.58
C THR A 37 12.83 5.19 -3.69
N THR A 38 13.63 6.18 -4.03
CA THR A 38 15.10 6.03 -4.12
C THR A 38 15.70 5.51 -2.81
N HIS A 39 15.24 6.01 -1.66
CA HIS A 39 15.71 5.52 -0.37
C HIS A 39 15.34 4.04 -0.15
N ILE A 40 14.10 3.65 -0.48
CA ILE A 40 13.63 2.25 -0.36
C ILE A 40 14.41 1.35 -1.33
N GLU A 41 14.59 1.78 -2.59
CA GLU A 41 15.35 1.04 -3.59
C GLU A 41 16.79 0.74 -3.13
N GLN A 42 17.47 1.76 -2.58
CA GLN A 42 18.82 1.60 -2.05
C GLN A 42 18.89 0.73 -0.80
N THR A 43 17.91 0.87 0.10
CA THR A 43 17.90 0.13 1.36
C THR A 43 17.62 -1.35 1.18
N TYR A 44 16.70 -1.69 0.27
CA TYR A 44 16.22 -3.07 0.09
C TYR A 44 16.70 -3.74 -1.19
N GLY A 45 17.46 -3.07 -2.02
CA GLY A 45 17.95 -3.63 -3.28
C GLY A 45 16.84 -4.00 -4.25
N LEU A 46 15.91 -3.09 -4.47
CA LEU A 46 14.78 -3.28 -5.39
C LEU A 46 14.60 -2.07 -6.31
N GLN A 47 13.79 -2.25 -7.34
CA GLN A 47 13.43 -1.20 -8.30
C GLN A 47 11.92 -0.96 -8.21
N ILE A 48 11.53 0.30 -8.08
CA ILE A 48 10.14 0.72 -8.00
C ILE A 48 9.82 1.56 -9.23
N HIS A 49 8.94 1.06 -10.08
CA HIS A 49 8.50 1.77 -11.28
C HIS A 49 7.02 2.13 -11.15
N TYR A 50 6.64 3.30 -11.62
CA TYR A 50 5.24 3.69 -11.79
C TYR A 50 5.08 4.54 -13.05
N GLN A 51 3.92 4.43 -13.69
CA GLN A 51 3.63 5.15 -14.93
C GLN A 51 3.15 6.56 -14.67
N ASN A 52 2.26 6.72 -13.71
CA ASN A 52 1.63 8.01 -13.42
C ASN A 52 1.34 8.16 -11.93
N LEU A 53 1.71 9.31 -11.39
CA LEU A 53 1.40 9.72 -10.01
C LEU A 53 0.92 11.16 -10.05
N GLN A 54 -0.33 11.38 -9.64
CA GLN A 54 -0.93 12.71 -9.65
C GLN A 54 -1.86 12.93 -8.47
N MET A 55 -1.99 14.19 -8.08
CA MET A 55 -2.97 14.64 -7.10
C MET A 55 -4.15 15.28 -7.83
N LYS A 56 -5.35 14.76 -7.62
CA LYS A 56 -6.61 15.36 -8.08
C LYS A 56 -7.22 16.21 -6.97
N GLY A 57 -7.51 17.47 -7.29
CA GLY A 57 -7.94 18.42 -6.25
C GLY A 57 -6.88 18.59 -5.17
N CYS A 58 -7.29 18.66 -3.91
CA CYS A 58 -6.41 18.90 -2.76
C CYS A 58 -6.22 17.68 -1.85
N SER A 59 -6.87 16.55 -2.13
CA SER A 59 -6.90 15.43 -1.19
C SER A 59 -6.98 14.05 -1.84
N GLU A 60 -7.01 13.95 -3.17
CA GLU A 60 -7.10 12.67 -3.85
C GLU A 60 -5.80 12.41 -4.61
N ILE A 61 -5.17 11.27 -4.34
CA ILE A 61 -3.92 10.82 -4.97
C ILE A 61 -4.25 9.61 -5.83
N THR A 62 -3.83 9.65 -7.08
CA THR A 62 -3.94 8.52 -8.02
C THR A 62 -2.55 8.07 -8.44
N LEU A 63 -2.28 6.77 -8.29
CA LEU A 63 -1.07 6.11 -8.77
C LEU A 63 -1.47 5.03 -9.77
N GLN A 64 -0.77 4.93 -10.89
CA GLN A 64 -1.02 3.95 -11.95
C GLN A 64 0.25 3.23 -12.36
N GLY A 65 0.12 1.97 -12.70
CA GLY A 65 1.18 1.15 -13.27
C GLY A 65 2.37 0.94 -12.33
N LEU A 66 2.12 0.73 -11.02
CA LEU A 66 3.18 0.43 -10.07
C LEU A 66 3.72 -0.99 -10.30
N SER A 67 5.03 -1.13 -10.30
CA SER A 67 5.70 -2.43 -10.21
C SER A 67 6.89 -2.36 -9.25
N ILE A 68 7.11 -3.44 -8.52
CA ILE A 68 8.23 -3.63 -7.60
C ILE A 68 8.99 -4.87 -8.03
N VAL A 69 10.25 -4.68 -8.38
CA VAL A 69 11.14 -5.73 -8.90
C VAL A 69 12.40 -5.76 -8.03
N PRO A 70 12.63 -6.78 -7.22
CA PRO A 70 13.88 -6.96 -6.50
C PRO A 70 15.04 -7.18 -7.47
N ASN A 71 16.22 -6.70 -7.12
CA ASN A 71 17.38 -6.76 -8.01
C ASN A 71 17.69 -8.19 -8.44
N GLN A 72 17.81 -8.41 -9.77
CA GLN A 72 18.10 -9.70 -10.38
C GLN A 72 17.10 -10.81 -10.02
N ARG A 73 15.84 -10.45 -9.76
CA ARG A 73 14.75 -11.36 -9.41
C ARG A 73 13.51 -11.12 -10.25
N ASP A 74 12.56 -12.05 -10.16
CA ASP A 74 11.24 -11.88 -10.77
C ASP A 74 10.45 -10.75 -10.09
N THR A 75 9.55 -10.15 -10.82
CA THR A 75 8.65 -9.11 -10.30
C THR A 75 7.87 -9.62 -9.09
N LEU A 76 7.97 -8.91 -7.98
CA LEU A 76 7.27 -9.26 -6.75
C LEU A 76 5.83 -8.74 -6.74
N LEU A 77 5.63 -7.50 -7.16
CA LEU A 77 4.32 -6.84 -7.08
C LEU A 77 4.06 -5.98 -8.31
N THR A 78 2.84 -6.07 -8.80
CA THR A 78 2.29 -5.11 -9.78
C THR A 78 0.93 -4.60 -9.30
N LEU A 79 0.63 -3.33 -9.60
CA LEU A 79 -0.65 -2.70 -9.28
C LEU A 79 -1.06 -1.83 -10.46
N GLN A 80 -2.24 -2.11 -11.05
CA GLN A 80 -2.72 -1.33 -12.18
C GLN A 80 -3.08 0.10 -11.77
N SER A 81 -3.84 0.24 -10.70
CA SER A 81 -4.19 1.57 -10.18
C SER A 81 -4.55 1.56 -8.71
N VAL A 82 -4.22 2.63 -8.03
CA VAL A 82 -4.75 2.95 -6.71
C VAL A 82 -5.16 4.42 -6.65
N ASN A 83 -6.31 4.64 -6.05
CA ASN A 83 -6.86 5.95 -5.76
C ASN A 83 -7.05 6.08 -4.25
N VAL A 84 -6.40 7.07 -3.66
CA VAL A 84 -6.43 7.33 -2.21
C VAL A 84 -7.04 8.69 -1.96
N ARG A 85 -8.12 8.74 -1.18
CA ARG A 85 -8.73 9.99 -0.73
C ARG A 85 -8.36 10.26 0.72
N LEU A 86 -7.71 11.39 0.94
CA LEU A 86 -7.30 11.86 2.25
C LEU A 86 -8.36 12.77 2.87
N ASN A 87 -8.34 12.89 4.19
CA ASN A 87 -9.13 13.89 4.90
C ASN A 87 -8.49 15.28 4.73
N PHE A 88 -9.11 16.12 3.91
CA PHE A 88 -8.58 17.45 3.60
C PHE A 88 -8.33 18.32 4.84
N TRP A 89 -9.26 18.34 5.80
CA TRP A 89 -9.13 19.16 7.01
C TRP A 89 -8.03 18.67 7.95
N LYS A 90 -7.80 17.37 7.99
CA LYS A 90 -6.68 16.77 8.75
C LYS A 90 -5.35 17.06 8.05
N LEU A 91 -5.35 16.97 6.72
CA LEU A 91 -4.16 17.26 5.91
C LEU A 91 -3.70 18.72 6.09
N LEU A 92 -4.61 19.68 6.15
CA LEU A 92 -4.30 21.08 6.45
C LEU A 92 -3.66 21.28 7.83
N LYS A 93 -3.93 20.39 8.77
CA LYS A 93 -3.33 20.38 10.12
C LYS A 93 -2.04 19.57 10.19
N GLY A 94 -1.51 19.12 9.04
CA GLY A 94 -0.32 18.28 8.96
C GLY A 94 -0.54 16.80 9.31
N ASN A 95 -1.78 16.35 9.48
CA ASN A 95 -2.12 14.97 9.81
C ASN A 95 -2.61 14.23 8.56
N ILE A 96 -1.99 13.09 8.25
CA ILE A 96 -2.41 12.23 7.15
C ILE A 96 -3.45 11.23 7.68
N GLU A 97 -4.68 11.35 7.19
CA GLU A 97 -5.76 10.42 7.48
C GLU A 97 -6.38 9.95 6.16
N VAL A 98 -6.32 8.66 5.92
CA VAL A 98 -6.91 8.03 4.73
C VAL A 98 -8.39 7.77 4.97
N ARG A 99 -9.25 8.33 4.11
CA ARG A 99 -10.71 8.13 4.17
C ARG A 99 -11.18 6.98 3.31
N ASN A 100 -10.62 6.89 2.11
CA ASN A 100 -11.05 5.91 1.13
C ASN A 100 -9.88 5.45 0.29
N VAL A 101 -9.85 4.17 -0.03
CA VAL A 101 -8.88 3.56 -0.94
C VAL A 101 -9.60 2.68 -1.95
N HIS A 102 -9.36 2.94 -3.23
CA HIS A 102 -9.76 2.05 -4.31
C HIS A 102 -8.51 1.52 -5.00
N MET A 103 -8.32 0.21 -4.97
CA MET A 103 -7.24 -0.48 -5.68
C MET A 103 -7.80 -1.39 -6.75
N ASN A 104 -7.11 -1.46 -7.86
CA ASN A 104 -7.47 -2.36 -8.95
C ASN A 104 -6.25 -3.05 -9.53
N GLY A 105 -6.38 -4.35 -9.77
CA GLY A 105 -5.35 -5.14 -10.45
C GLY A 105 -4.06 -5.28 -9.62
N LEU A 106 -4.18 -5.60 -8.33
CA LEU A 106 -3.02 -5.92 -7.50
C LEU A 106 -2.62 -7.38 -7.72
N ALA A 107 -1.42 -7.61 -8.22
CA ALA A 107 -0.84 -8.95 -8.33
C ALA A 107 0.45 -9.03 -7.52
N ILE A 108 0.57 -10.06 -6.69
CA ILE A 108 1.75 -10.36 -5.87
C ILE A 108 2.22 -11.76 -6.24
N ALA A 109 3.49 -11.90 -6.59
CA ALA A 109 4.08 -13.17 -6.97
C ALA A 109 5.25 -13.51 -6.04
N PHE A 110 5.06 -14.49 -5.18
CA PHE A 110 6.11 -15.10 -4.35
C PHE A 110 6.76 -16.24 -5.12
N ILE A 111 7.95 -15.98 -5.66
CA ILE A 111 8.66 -16.94 -6.49
C ILE A 111 9.96 -17.33 -5.80
N LYS A 112 10.11 -18.63 -5.52
CA LYS A 112 11.35 -19.22 -5.03
C LYS A 112 11.90 -20.14 -6.10
N ARG A 113 13.17 -19.90 -6.50
CA ARG A 113 13.93 -20.76 -7.42
C ARG A 113 15.18 -21.18 -6.71
N ASP A 114 15.38 -22.48 -6.58
CA ASP A 114 16.53 -23.07 -5.86
C ASP A 114 16.65 -22.53 -4.43
N SER A 115 17.73 -21.86 -4.13
CA SER A 115 18.03 -21.28 -2.81
C SER A 115 17.58 -19.83 -2.64
N ALA A 116 17.02 -19.19 -3.69
CA ALA A 116 16.76 -17.76 -3.68
C ALA A 116 15.32 -17.42 -4.04
N ALA A 117 14.72 -16.50 -3.27
CA ALA A 117 13.36 -16.02 -3.50
C ALA A 117 13.33 -14.53 -3.82
N ASN A 118 12.33 -14.10 -4.59
CA ASN A 118 12.13 -12.68 -4.92
C ASN A 118 11.65 -11.85 -3.73
N TYR A 119 11.38 -12.48 -2.61
CA TYR A 119 10.92 -11.86 -1.37
C TYR A 119 11.90 -12.00 -0.20
N ASP A 120 13.12 -12.50 -0.42
CA ASP A 120 14.13 -12.71 0.63
C ASP A 120 14.45 -11.40 1.38
N PHE A 121 14.45 -10.27 0.70
CA PHE A 121 14.72 -8.96 1.27
C PHE A 121 13.71 -8.55 2.37
N LEU A 122 12.48 -9.09 2.35
CA LEU A 122 11.47 -8.83 3.40
C LEU A 122 11.88 -9.45 4.74
N PHE A 123 12.72 -10.47 4.69
CA PHE A 123 13.15 -11.25 5.85
C PHE A 123 14.61 -11.02 6.21
N SER A 124 15.40 -10.42 5.32
CA SER A 124 16.76 -9.97 5.57
C SER A 124 16.71 -8.73 6.47
N GLY A 125 16.45 -8.91 7.76
CA GLY A 125 16.61 -7.85 8.74
C GLY A 125 18.06 -7.36 8.71
N HIS A 126 18.28 -6.05 8.87
CA HIS A 126 19.58 -5.48 9.17
C HIS A 126 20.10 -6.12 10.47
N HIS A 127 20.84 -7.21 10.36
CA HIS A 127 21.73 -7.64 11.41
C HIS A 127 23.15 -7.19 11.02
N PRO A 128 23.72 -6.19 11.67
CA PRO A 128 25.16 -6.07 11.71
C PRO A 128 25.66 -7.25 12.57
N GLU A 129 26.57 -8.00 12.00
CA GLU A 129 27.36 -9.08 12.61
C GLU A 129 26.72 -10.45 12.79
N ALA A 130 27.36 -11.40 12.08
CA ALA A 130 27.18 -12.82 12.22
C ALA A 130 27.60 -13.27 13.63
N THR A 131 26.60 -13.52 14.48
CA THR A 131 26.78 -14.42 15.59
C THR A 131 26.10 -15.71 15.23
N THR A 132 26.89 -16.76 15.18
CA THR A 132 26.51 -18.17 15.02
C THR A 132 25.67 -18.60 16.24
N GLU A 133 24.37 -18.35 16.21
CA GLU A 133 23.45 -18.92 17.16
C GLU A 133 22.40 -19.78 16.44
N PRO A 134 21.93 -20.86 17.07
CA PRO A 134 21.09 -21.87 16.44
C PRO A 134 19.76 -21.27 15.99
N VAL A 135 19.24 -21.78 14.88
CA VAL A 135 17.95 -21.47 14.28
C VAL A 135 16.86 -21.47 15.35
N ILE A 136 16.60 -20.29 15.93
CA ILE A 136 15.44 -20.07 16.78
C ILE A 136 14.23 -20.21 15.87
N GLU A 137 13.32 -21.10 16.21
CA GLU A 137 12.02 -21.27 15.59
C GLU A 137 11.42 -19.90 15.31
N THR A 138 11.30 -19.57 14.04
CA THR A 138 10.82 -18.27 13.62
C THR A 138 9.37 -18.15 14.05
N ASN A 139 9.11 -17.36 15.09
CA ASN A 139 7.77 -17.19 15.62
C ASN A 139 6.89 -16.47 14.56
N TYR A 140 6.29 -17.29 13.68
CA TYR A 140 5.42 -16.82 12.60
C TYR A 140 4.27 -15.96 13.11
N ALA A 141 3.75 -16.26 14.30
CA ALA A 141 2.68 -15.47 14.94
C ALA A 141 3.13 -14.04 15.20
N HIS A 142 4.37 -13.82 15.66
CA HIS A 142 4.88 -12.45 15.88
C HIS A 142 5.08 -11.67 14.58
N ARG A 143 5.52 -12.35 13.50
CA ARG A 143 5.67 -11.73 12.18
C ARG A 143 4.33 -11.39 11.55
N ILE A 144 3.37 -12.31 11.62
CA ILE A 144 1.99 -12.08 11.17
C ILE A 144 1.36 -10.92 11.94
N ASN A 145 1.51 -10.87 13.26
CA ASN A 145 1.00 -9.77 14.08
C ASN A 145 1.61 -8.41 13.70
N ARG A 146 2.89 -8.37 13.37
CA ARG A 146 3.54 -7.13 12.88
C ARG A 146 2.95 -6.67 11.55
N ILE A 147 2.74 -7.59 10.60
CA ILE A 147 2.12 -7.30 9.31
C ILE A 147 0.66 -6.86 9.50
N LEU A 148 -0.10 -7.54 10.33
CA LEU A 148 -1.47 -7.16 10.65
C LEU A 148 -1.54 -5.76 11.29
N ASN A 149 -0.67 -5.44 12.23
CA ASN A 149 -0.63 -4.11 12.85
C ASN A 149 -0.31 -3.00 11.85
N LEU A 150 0.58 -3.24 10.88
CA LEU A 150 0.82 -2.32 9.77
C LEU A 150 -0.43 -2.15 8.91
N ILE A 151 -1.09 -3.25 8.55
CA ILE A 151 -2.34 -3.22 7.79
C ILE A 151 -3.42 -2.44 8.55
N TYR A 152 -3.62 -2.72 9.84
CA TYR A 152 -4.59 -2.02 10.69
C TYR A 152 -4.35 -0.51 10.76
N GLY A 153 -3.07 -0.08 10.81
CA GLY A 153 -2.71 1.33 10.84
C GLY A 153 -3.02 2.09 9.54
N PHE A 154 -2.97 1.40 8.40
CA PHE A 154 -3.18 1.98 7.07
C PHE A 154 -4.54 1.66 6.44
N PHE A 155 -5.30 0.73 7.00
CA PHE A 155 -6.58 0.32 6.41
C PHE A 155 -7.61 1.47 6.53
N PRO A 156 -8.21 1.92 5.43
CA PRO A 156 -9.21 2.99 5.47
C PRO A 156 -10.52 2.49 6.08
N GLU A 157 -11.37 3.43 6.54
CA GLU A 157 -12.73 3.10 7.00
C GLU A 157 -13.59 2.55 5.88
N ASN A 158 -13.32 3.03 4.67
CA ASN A 158 -13.99 2.61 3.47
C ASN A 158 -12.96 2.33 2.39
N GLY A 159 -13.12 1.23 1.70
CA GLY A 159 -12.21 0.85 0.65
C GLY A 159 -12.73 -0.28 -0.21
N GLN A 160 -12.16 -0.37 -1.38
CA GLN A 160 -12.44 -1.44 -2.33
C GLN A 160 -11.14 -1.88 -2.99
N LEU A 161 -10.97 -3.18 -3.06
CA LEU A 161 -9.92 -3.81 -3.83
C LEU A 161 -10.58 -4.74 -4.85
N THR A 162 -10.25 -4.55 -6.11
CA THR A 162 -10.72 -5.41 -7.19
C THR A 162 -9.53 -6.11 -7.85
N GLN A 163 -9.74 -7.36 -8.24
CA GLN A 163 -8.73 -8.17 -8.97
C GLN A 163 -7.40 -8.31 -8.21
N LEU A 164 -7.44 -8.79 -6.95
CA LEU A 164 -6.24 -9.21 -6.25
C LEU A 164 -5.89 -10.65 -6.65
N ASN A 165 -4.66 -10.83 -7.10
CA ASN A 165 -4.06 -12.14 -7.40
C ASN A 165 -2.80 -12.31 -6.57
N ILE A 166 -2.72 -13.36 -5.77
CA ILE A 166 -1.52 -13.76 -5.07
C ILE A 166 -1.09 -15.12 -5.61
N THR A 167 0.12 -15.20 -6.10
CA THR A 167 0.69 -16.44 -6.64
C THR A 167 1.90 -16.82 -5.80
N GLU A 168 1.94 -18.05 -5.32
CA GLU A 168 3.13 -18.65 -4.75
C GLU A 168 3.62 -19.74 -5.69
N ARG A 169 4.90 -19.67 -6.04
CA ARG A 169 5.59 -20.69 -6.84
C ARG A 169 6.86 -21.12 -6.14
N LYS A 170 6.90 -22.39 -5.77
CA LYS A 170 8.06 -23.03 -5.19
C LYS A 170 8.35 -24.30 -5.98
N ASP A 171 9.44 -24.28 -6.74
CA ASP A 171 9.83 -25.35 -7.65
C ASP A 171 8.70 -25.69 -8.64
N SER A 172 8.11 -26.91 -8.55
CA SER A 172 6.98 -27.34 -9.35
C SER A 172 5.61 -27.03 -8.74
N ASN A 173 5.56 -26.68 -7.48
CA ASN A 173 4.30 -26.40 -6.78
C ASN A 173 3.82 -24.96 -7.06
N PHE A 174 2.54 -24.85 -7.31
CA PHE A 174 1.91 -23.59 -7.69
C PHE A 174 0.60 -23.42 -6.96
N VAL A 175 0.49 -22.35 -6.18
CA VAL A 175 -0.74 -21.93 -5.50
C VAL A 175 -1.15 -20.55 -5.95
N THR A 176 -2.40 -20.37 -6.30
CA THR A 176 -2.96 -19.05 -6.64
C THR A 176 -4.14 -18.74 -5.74
N VAL A 177 -4.11 -17.57 -5.13
CA VAL A 177 -5.23 -16.98 -4.41
C VAL A 177 -5.76 -15.82 -5.25
N ASN A 178 -7.00 -15.92 -5.68
CA ASN A 178 -7.69 -14.85 -6.41
C ASN A 178 -8.81 -14.28 -5.55
N ILE A 179 -8.81 -12.97 -5.38
CA ILE A 179 -9.85 -12.21 -4.69
C ILE A 179 -10.45 -11.23 -5.70
N PRO A 180 -11.56 -11.59 -6.35
CA PRO A 180 -12.18 -10.73 -7.36
C PRO A 180 -12.57 -9.37 -6.80
N THR A 181 -13.12 -9.36 -5.59
CA THR A 181 -13.55 -8.14 -4.91
C THR A 181 -13.41 -8.31 -3.40
N PHE A 182 -12.82 -7.31 -2.77
CA PHE A 182 -12.83 -7.11 -1.32
C PHE A 182 -13.36 -5.70 -1.08
N THR A 183 -14.36 -5.57 -0.22
CA THR A 183 -14.92 -4.29 0.19
C THR A 183 -14.86 -4.13 1.69
N ILE A 184 -14.61 -2.90 2.14
CA ILE A 184 -14.75 -2.52 3.54
C ILE A 184 -15.56 -1.24 3.63
N GLU A 185 -16.61 -1.24 4.43
CA GLU A 185 -17.50 -0.11 4.68
C GLU A 185 -17.79 -0.03 6.18
N ASN A 186 -17.49 1.10 6.79
CA ASN A 186 -17.71 1.31 8.24
C ASN A 186 -17.15 0.18 9.11
N ASN A 187 -15.91 -0.25 8.82
CA ASN A 187 -15.21 -1.36 9.46
C ASN A 187 -15.80 -2.77 9.21
N ARG A 188 -16.85 -2.92 8.44
CA ARG A 188 -17.35 -4.22 8.00
C ARG A 188 -16.76 -4.57 6.66
N PHE A 189 -16.23 -5.78 6.52
CA PHE A 189 -15.65 -6.25 5.27
C PHE A 189 -16.37 -7.48 4.74
N GLN A 190 -16.32 -7.61 3.44
CA GLN A 190 -16.78 -8.79 2.72
C GLN A 190 -15.88 -9.08 1.53
N SER A 191 -15.71 -10.35 1.24
CA SER A 191 -14.88 -10.82 0.14
C SER A 191 -15.30 -12.20 -0.34
N THR A 192 -14.90 -12.51 -1.56
CA THR A 192 -14.89 -13.88 -2.08
C THR A 192 -13.45 -14.24 -2.40
N ILE A 193 -12.95 -15.33 -1.84
CA ILE A 193 -11.61 -15.83 -2.03
C ILE A 193 -11.67 -17.12 -2.82
N LYS A 194 -10.92 -17.22 -3.91
CA LYS A 194 -10.75 -18.43 -4.71
C LYS A 194 -9.31 -18.89 -4.56
N ILE A 195 -9.12 -20.09 -4.08
CA ILE A 195 -7.80 -20.72 -3.94
C ILE A 195 -7.71 -21.84 -4.95
N LYS A 196 -6.67 -21.81 -5.75
CA LYS A 196 -6.35 -22.86 -6.72
C LYS A 196 -4.98 -23.42 -6.39
N GLU A 197 -4.94 -24.71 -6.14
CA GLU A 197 -3.72 -25.51 -5.94
C GLU A 197 -3.77 -26.70 -6.90
N ASP A 198 -2.88 -26.73 -7.86
CA ASP A 198 -2.88 -27.70 -8.96
C ASP A 198 -4.25 -27.83 -9.65
N THR A 199 -4.93 -28.95 -9.44
CA THR A 199 -6.27 -29.25 -10.00
C THR A 199 -7.40 -28.90 -9.04
N LEU A 200 -7.13 -28.64 -7.76
CA LEU A 200 -8.14 -28.33 -6.75
C LEU A 200 -8.46 -26.84 -6.77
N THR A 201 -9.75 -26.54 -6.75
CA THR A 201 -10.22 -25.17 -6.63
C THR A 201 -11.22 -25.09 -5.48
N GLN A 202 -10.97 -24.18 -4.55
CA GLN A 202 -11.84 -23.89 -3.41
C GLN A 202 -12.33 -22.45 -3.50
N GLN A 203 -13.55 -22.20 -3.09
CA GLN A 203 -14.11 -20.85 -3.03
C GLN A 203 -14.72 -20.62 -1.64
N TRP A 204 -14.33 -19.50 -1.04
CA TRP A 204 -14.75 -19.08 0.28
C TRP A 204 -15.41 -17.71 0.21
N LYS A 205 -16.51 -17.54 0.93
CA LYS A 205 -17.09 -16.21 1.17
C LYS A 205 -16.74 -15.83 2.59
N VAL A 206 -16.06 -14.71 2.74
CA VAL A 206 -15.60 -14.21 4.03
C VAL A 206 -16.25 -12.87 4.30
N ALA A 207 -16.86 -12.73 5.48
CA ALA A 207 -17.39 -11.47 5.95
C ALA A 207 -16.99 -11.28 7.41
N GLY A 208 -16.89 -10.04 7.85
CA GLY A 208 -16.51 -9.80 9.23
C GLY A 208 -16.43 -8.32 9.58
N GLU A 209 -15.95 -8.06 10.79
CA GLU A 209 -15.78 -6.72 11.32
C GLU A 209 -14.36 -6.50 11.81
N LEU A 210 -13.80 -5.34 11.48
CA LEU A 210 -12.48 -4.89 11.87
C LEU A 210 -12.60 -3.88 13.00
N ASN A 211 -12.25 -4.27 14.23
CA ASN A 211 -12.20 -3.33 15.33
C ASN A 211 -10.81 -2.69 15.46
N ARG A 212 -10.68 -1.45 14.98
CA ARG A 212 -9.42 -0.72 14.96
C ARG A 212 -8.91 -0.31 16.34
N LYS A 213 -9.82 -0.12 17.32
CA LYS A 213 -9.43 0.33 18.67
C LYS A 213 -8.73 -0.77 19.45
N VAL A 214 -9.16 -2.01 19.27
CA VAL A 214 -8.60 -3.19 19.96
C VAL A 214 -7.83 -4.12 19.02
N HIS A 215 -7.62 -3.73 17.74
CA HIS A 215 -6.89 -4.50 16.75
C HIS A 215 -7.39 -5.95 16.61
N THR A 216 -8.71 -6.14 16.63
CA THR A 216 -9.33 -7.46 16.48
C THR A 216 -10.03 -7.56 15.13
N LEU A 217 -9.96 -8.75 14.54
CA LEU A 217 -10.65 -9.14 13.34
C LEU A 217 -11.56 -10.31 13.70
N GLN A 218 -12.86 -10.15 13.47
CA GLN A 218 -13.83 -11.24 13.55
C GLN A 218 -14.25 -11.56 12.11
N ALA A 219 -14.12 -12.82 11.72
CA ALA A 219 -14.49 -13.27 10.38
C ALA A 219 -15.38 -14.51 10.48
N GLU A 220 -16.38 -14.56 9.62
CA GLU A 220 -17.23 -15.72 9.36
C GLU A 220 -16.89 -16.27 7.97
N LEU A 221 -16.82 -17.61 7.86
CA LEU A 221 -16.47 -18.37 6.67
C LEU A 221 -17.70 -19.06 6.08
#